data_c57b2c9aea55d42b4dc1e4cca71ff8e5
#
_entry.id   c57b2c9aea55d42b4dc1e4cca71ff8e5
#
_cell.length_a   1.000
_cell.length_b   1.000
_cell.length_c   1.000
_cell.angle_alpha   90.00
_cell.angle_beta   90.00
_cell.angle_gamma   90.00
#
_symmetry.space_group_name_H-M   'P 1'
#
loop_
_entity.id
_entity.type
_entity.pdbx_description
1 polymer ?
#
loop_
_entity_poly.entity_id
_entity_poly.type
_entity_poly.pdbx_seq_one_letter_code
_entity_poly.pdbx_strand_id
1 'polypeptide(L)'
;HPDQLLPLPLESNSPDAVGIPDLTRETPFDFPQFLGPHRTAFVDAVQLSDSWQESTPEQVWKRPIGAGWSAFSALNGYAVTMEQRGPRELTTCYNLENGEIVWSHSTEARYQNKLGGIGPRSTPTIHNGRVYSLGVTGKLHCLEGSSGRLLWEKDLPIAFGISSAEDAENVDYGRSNSPL
;
A
#
# COMPACT_ATOMS: atom_id res chain seq x y z
N HIS A 1 0.60 12.39 16.01
CA HIS A 1 -0.35 11.31 15.73
C HIS A 1 -0.35 11.03 14.23
N PRO A 2 -0.30 9.76 13.75
CA PRO A 2 -0.22 9.44 12.31
C PRO A 2 -1.31 10.10 11.46
N ASP A 3 -2.50 10.29 12.04
CA ASP A 3 -3.64 10.95 11.42
C ASP A 3 -3.45 12.48 11.18
N GLN A 4 -2.44 13.06 11.82
CA GLN A 4 -2.11 14.48 11.70
C GLN A 4 -0.98 14.75 10.71
N LEU A 5 -0.48 13.72 10.02
CA LEU A 5 0.45 13.94 8.94
C LEU A 5 -0.22 14.78 7.85
N LEU A 6 0.44 15.85 7.47
CA LEU A 6 -0.02 16.71 6.39
C LEU A 6 -0.25 15.90 5.13
N PRO A 7 -1.25 16.26 4.31
CA PRO A 7 -1.38 15.71 2.97
C PRO A 7 -0.02 15.81 2.27
N LEU A 8 0.37 14.75 1.59
CA LEU A 8 1.51 14.86 0.67
C LEU A 8 1.16 15.90 -0.39
N PRO A 9 2.14 16.71 -0.84
CA PRO A 9 1.95 17.55 -2.01
C PRO A 9 1.36 16.65 -3.12
N LEU A 10 0.31 17.12 -3.78
CA LEU A 10 -0.39 16.36 -4.83
C LEU A 10 0.50 16.03 -6.04
N GLU A 11 1.69 16.59 -6.11
CA GLU A 11 2.68 16.41 -7.16
C GLU A 11 4.08 16.45 -6.54
N SER A 12 4.59 15.31 -6.11
CA SER A 12 6.04 15.15 -5.95
C SER A 12 6.61 14.45 -7.17
N ASN A 13 6.29 14.94 -8.35
CA ASN A 13 7.06 14.69 -9.56
C ASN A 13 8.25 15.66 -9.58
N SER A 14 9.21 15.46 -8.68
CA SER A 14 10.55 15.98 -8.91
C SER A 14 11.27 14.94 -9.75
N PRO A 15 11.46 15.15 -11.06
CA PRO A 15 12.06 14.16 -11.94
C PRO A 15 13.56 13.92 -11.71
N ASP A 16 14.17 14.63 -10.78
CA ASP A 16 15.63 14.76 -10.74
C ASP A 16 16.36 13.92 -9.67
N ALA A 17 15.68 13.11 -8.86
CA ALA A 17 16.37 12.40 -7.77
C ALA A 17 15.92 10.95 -7.47
N VAL A 18 14.76 10.50 -7.91
CA VAL A 18 14.26 9.15 -7.61
C VAL A 18 14.06 8.39 -8.91
N GLY A 19 14.77 7.26 -9.05
CA GLY A 19 14.65 6.43 -10.25
C GLY A 19 13.19 6.00 -10.50
N ILE A 20 12.81 5.90 -11.77
CA ILE A 20 11.49 5.41 -12.16
C ILE A 20 11.35 3.94 -11.71
N PRO A 21 10.34 3.57 -10.91
CA PRO A 21 10.17 2.21 -10.45
C PRO A 21 9.93 1.24 -11.60
N ASP A 22 10.75 0.20 -11.70
CA ASP A 22 10.47 -0.93 -12.58
C ASP A 22 9.75 -2.03 -11.77
N LEU A 23 8.44 -1.98 -11.74
CA LEU A 23 7.59 -2.97 -11.09
C LEU A 23 7.16 -4.11 -12.03
N THR A 24 7.89 -4.33 -13.13
CA THR A 24 7.68 -5.46 -14.05
C THR A 24 8.59 -6.65 -13.74
N ARG A 25 9.71 -6.38 -13.08
CA ARG A 25 10.80 -7.35 -12.87
C ARG A 25 10.72 -7.95 -11.48
N GLU A 26 10.41 -9.23 -11.40
CA GLU A 26 10.37 -9.99 -10.14
C GLU A 26 11.74 -10.60 -9.83
N THR A 27 12.06 -10.68 -8.54
CA THR A 27 13.22 -11.38 -7.99
C THR A 27 12.75 -12.41 -6.94
N PRO A 28 13.60 -13.40 -6.57
CA PRO A 28 13.25 -14.37 -5.53
C PRO A 28 13.05 -13.76 -4.13
N PHE A 29 13.46 -12.51 -3.93
CA PHE A 29 13.36 -11.78 -2.65
C PHE A 29 12.08 -10.94 -2.54
N ASP A 30 11.28 -10.88 -3.58
CA ASP A 30 10.13 -10.00 -3.66
C ASP A 30 8.92 -10.54 -2.91
N PHE A 31 8.09 -9.62 -2.43
CA PHE A 31 6.85 -9.89 -1.71
C PHE A 31 5.71 -9.08 -2.32
N PRO A 32 5.27 -9.40 -3.56
CA PRO A 32 4.46 -8.52 -4.40
C PRO A 32 2.99 -8.41 -3.99
N GLN A 33 2.53 -9.16 -3.01
CA GLN A 33 1.14 -9.21 -2.58
C GLN A 33 1.00 -9.66 -1.13
N PHE A 34 -0.21 -9.60 -0.56
CA PHE A 34 -0.51 -10.11 0.77
C PHE A 34 -0.12 -11.59 0.90
N LEU A 35 0.62 -11.92 1.94
CA LEU A 35 1.21 -13.24 2.22
C LEU A 35 2.26 -13.70 1.19
N GLY A 36 2.82 -12.78 0.41
CA GLY A 36 3.96 -13.04 -0.47
C GLY A 36 3.63 -13.73 -1.79
N PRO A 37 4.66 -14.15 -2.55
CA PRO A 37 4.50 -14.64 -3.92
C PRO A 37 3.59 -15.87 -4.03
N HIS A 38 3.63 -16.72 -3.02
CA HIS A 38 2.82 -17.96 -2.97
C HIS A 38 1.69 -17.92 -1.95
N ARG A 39 1.45 -16.76 -1.30
CA ARG A 39 0.44 -16.58 -0.24
C ARG A 39 0.59 -17.52 0.95
N THR A 40 1.80 -17.90 1.24
CA THR A 40 2.17 -18.79 2.34
C THR A 40 2.80 -18.04 3.51
N ALA A 41 2.97 -16.71 3.38
CA ALA A 41 3.75 -15.86 4.29
C ALA A 41 5.23 -16.27 4.41
N PHE A 42 5.75 -16.92 3.38
CA PHE A 42 7.08 -17.49 3.36
C PHE A 42 7.86 -17.06 2.11
N VAL A 43 9.16 -16.78 2.28
CA VAL A 43 10.09 -16.45 1.20
C VAL A 43 11.32 -17.34 1.36
N ASP A 44 11.51 -18.24 0.42
CA ASP A 44 12.60 -19.26 0.47
C ASP A 44 14.00 -18.67 0.29
N ALA A 45 14.08 -17.57 -0.46
CA ALA A 45 15.36 -17.01 -0.90
C ALA A 45 16.09 -16.19 0.18
N VAL A 46 15.46 -15.91 1.32
CA VAL A 46 16.01 -15.06 2.37
C VAL A 46 16.54 -15.92 3.51
N GLN A 47 17.85 -15.85 3.73
CA GLN A 47 18.48 -16.42 4.92
C GLN A 47 18.74 -15.29 5.92
N LEU A 48 18.05 -15.33 7.05
CA LEU A 48 18.27 -14.38 8.15
C LEU A 48 19.41 -14.89 9.05
N SER A 49 20.10 -13.95 9.71
CA SER A 49 21.07 -14.31 10.75
C SER A 49 20.39 -14.98 11.93
N ASP A 50 20.97 -16.01 12.47
CA ASP A 50 20.54 -16.69 13.70
C ASP A 50 21.20 -16.11 14.96
N SER A 51 22.19 -15.24 14.78
CA SER A 51 22.99 -14.61 15.83
C SER A 51 22.80 -13.09 15.92
N TRP A 52 21.57 -12.64 16.01
CA TRP A 52 21.22 -11.20 16.06
C TRP A 52 21.80 -10.47 17.29
N GLN A 53 22.22 -11.20 18.32
CA GLN A 53 22.90 -10.63 19.47
C GLN A 53 24.35 -10.25 19.15
N GLU A 54 24.99 -10.97 18.23
CA GLU A 54 26.36 -10.73 17.78
C GLU A 54 26.41 -9.81 16.56
N SER A 55 25.39 -9.89 15.70
CA SER A 55 25.24 -9.10 14.48
C SER A 55 23.87 -8.40 14.49
N THR A 56 23.77 -7.32 15.25
CA THR A 56 22.54 -6.51 15.34
C THR A 56 22.22 -5.87 14.00
N PRO A 57 20.98 -5.98 13.50
CA PRO A 57 20.57 -5.30 12.28
C PRO A 57 20.75 -3.78 12.40
N GLU A 58 21.32 -3.17 11.37
CA GLU A 58 21.45 -1.73 11.28
C GLU A 58 20.15 -1.10 10.72
N GLN A 59 19.67 -0.02 11.37
CA GLN A 59 18.56 0.76 10.84
C GLN A 59 19.04 1.61 9.67
N VAL A 60 18.65 1.26 8.44
CA VAL A 60 18.99 2.02 7.23
C VAL A 60 18.26 3.36 7.21
N TRP A 61 16.95 3.35 7.45
CA TRP A 61 16.14 4.56 7.53
C TRP A 61 14.89 4.35 8.40
N LYS A 62 14.22 5.45 8.73
CA LYS A 62 12.93 5.45 9.43
C LYS A 62 12.09 6.63 8.95
N ARG A 63 10.83 6.39 8.61
CA ARG A 63 9.92 7.40 8.09
C ARG A 63 8.55 7.33 8.76
N PRO A 64 7.93 8.49 9.10
CA PRO A 64 6.52 8.51 9.50
C PRO A 64 5.62 8.09 8.35
N ILE A 65 4.61 7.28 8.66
CA ILE A 65 3.59 6.80 7.73
C ILE A 65 2.21 7.18 8.26
N GLY A 66 1.22 7.33 7.39
CA GLY A 66 -0.18 7.57 7.75
C GLY A 66 -0.81 6.42 8.51
N ALA A 67 -2.01 6.63 9.05
CA ALA A 67 -2.75 5.61 9.79
C ALA A 67 -3.26 4.50 8.83
N GLY A 68 -3.32 3.26 9.32
CA GLY A 68 -3.83 2.12 8.58
C GLY A 68 -3.31 0.79 9.09
N TRP A 69 -3.80 -0.28 8.50
CA TRP A 69 -3.45 -1.67 8.78
C TRP A 69 -2.94 -2.41 7.54
N SER A 70 -2.75 -1.67 6.44
CA SER A 70 -2.18 -2.22 5.21
C SER A 70 -0.76 -2.72 5.46
N ALA A 71 -0.45 -3.91 4.97
CA ALA A 71 0.93 -4.35 4.88
C ALA A 71 1.61 -3.71 3.65
N PHE A 72 2.90 -3.94 3.52
CA PHE A 72 3.67 -3.57 2.35
C PHE A 72 3.71 -4.70 1.34
N SER A 73 3.58 -4.36 0.07
CA SER A 73 4.00 -5.21 -1.04
C SER A 73 5.29 -4.66 -1.59
N ALA A 74 6.29 -5.52 -1.77
CA ALA A 74 7.62 -5.11 -2.19
C ALA A 74 8.05 -5.84 -3.46
N LEU A 75 8.60 -5.10 -4.41
CA LEU A 75 9.09 -5.62 -5.66
C LEU A 75 10.24 -4.76 -6.19
N ASN A 76 11.35 -5.41 -6.53
CA ASN A 76 12.51 -4.80 -7.20
C ASN A 76 13.01 -3.51 -6.53
N GLY A 77 13.14 -3.51 -5.19
CA GLY A 77 13.68 -2.37 -4.42
C GLY A 77 12.65 -1.28 -4.10
N TYR A 78 11.38 -1.48 -4.41
CA TYR A 78 10.28 -0.57 -4.08
C TYR A 78 9.23 -1.26 -3.22
N ALA A 79 8.57 -0.49 -2.36
CA ALA A 79 7.48 -0.98 -1.53
C ALA A 79 6.24 -0.11 -1.69
N VAL A 80 5.08 -0.75 -1.82
CA VAL A 80 3.79 -0.09 -1.95
C VAL A 80 2.90 -0.47 -0.78
N THR A 81 2.26 0.53 -0.18
CA THR A 81 1.29 0.33 0.89
C THR A 81 0.13 1.32 0.76
N MET A 82 -0.88 1.15 1.61
CA MET A 82 -1.97 2.12 1.72
C MET A 82 -1.95 2.78 3.09
N GLU A 83 -2.30 4.07 3.13
CA GLU A 83 -2.28 4.86 4.35
C GLU A 83 -3.37 5.94 4.34
N GLN A 84 -3.88 6.30 5.53
CA GLN A 84 -4.80 7.42 5.71
C GLN A 84 -4.05 8.66 6.15
N ARG A 85 -4.22 9.78 5.43
CA ARG A 85 -3.72 11.10 5.81
C ARG A 85 -4.86 12.12 5.81
N GLY A 86 -5.34 12.50 6.98
CA GLY A 86 -6.50 13.35 7.12
C GLY A 86 -7.72 12.77 6.38
N PRO A 87 -8.37 13.51 5.47
CA PRO A 87 -9.55 13.04 4.74
C PRO A 87 -9.23 12.11 3.56
N ARG A 88 -7.96 11.82 3.29
CA ARG A 88 -7.53 11.11 2.09
C ARG A 88 -6.92 9.76 2.41
N GLU A 89 -7.33 8.76 1.67
CA GLU A 89 -6.70 7.44 1.58
C GLU A 89 -5.70 7.46 0.43
N LEU A 90 -4.49 7.01 0.69
CA LEU A 90 -3.40 7.02 -0.26
C LEU A 90 -2.89 5.61 -0.54
N THR A 91 -2.51 5.37 -1.80
CA THR A 91 -1.63 4.27 -2.19
C THR A 91 -0.27 4.89 -2.48
N THR A 92 0.75 4.54 -1.70
CA THR A 92 2.06 5.20 -1.71
C THR A 92 3.17 4.21 -2.03
N CYS A 93 4.05 4.57 -2.95
CA CYS A 93 5.25 3.83 -3.31
C CYS A 93 6.47 4.48 -2.68
N TYR A 94 7.30 3.66 -2.04
CA TYR A 94 8.54 4.05 -1.38
C TYR A 94 9.73 3.37 -2.04
N ASN A 95 10.84 4.07 -2.13
CA ASN A 95 12.14 3.48 -2.42
C ASN A 95 12.66 2.79 -1.15
N LEU A 96 13.00 1.51 -1.22
CA LEU A 96 13.47 0.74 -0.06
C LEU A 96 14.91 1.08 0.36
N GLU A 97 15.70 1.66 -0.52
CA GLU A 97 17.08 2.03 -0.20
C GLU A 97 17.17 3.23 0.75
N ASN A 98 16.29 4.22 0.58
CA ASN A 98 16.36 5.49 1.31
C ASN A 98 15.05 5.92 2.00
N GLY A 99 13.97 5.18 1.78
CA GLY A 99 12.64 5.49 2.33
C GLY A 99 11.92 6.67 1.67
N GLU A 100 12.43 7.20 0.56
CA GLU A 100 11.77 8.31 -0.13
C GLU A 100 10.48 7.88 -0.82
N ILE A 101 9.49 8.79 -0.83
CA ILE A 101 8.26 8.59 -1.58
C ILE A 101 8.56 8.83 -3.05
N VAL A 102 8.31 7.82 -3.86
CA VAL A 102 8.47 7.87 -5.31
C VAL A 102 7.24 8.47 -5.98
N TRP A 103 6.07 7.96 -5.59
CA TRP A 103 4.77 8.47 -6.02
C TRP A 103 3.69 8.17 -4.98
N SER A 104 2.59 8.89 -5.06
CA SER A 104 1.41 8.68 -4.25
C SER A 104 0.15 8.94 -5.05
N HIS A 105 -0.78 7.99 -5.04
CA HIS A 105 -2.14 8.15 -5.56
C HIS A 105 -3.09 8.42 -4.40
N SER A 106 -3.93 9.44 -4.51
CA SER A 106 -4.80 9.92 -3.43
C SER A 106 -6.27 9.86 -3.81
N THR A 107 -7.09 9.30 -2.94
CA THR A 107 -8.56 9.24 -3.06
C THR A 107 -9.21 9.95 -1.89
N GLU A 108 -10.27 10.73 -2.14
CA GLU A 108 -11.10 11.24 -1.06
C GLU A 108 -11.93 10.10 -0.45
N ALA A 109 -11.40 9.56 0.63
CA ALA A 109 -12.02 8.52 1.42
C ALA A 109 -11.45 8.56 2.84
N ARG A 110 -12.32 8.48 3.83
CA ARG A 110 -11.92 8.34 5.22
C ARG A 110 -12.79 7.30 5.90
N TYR A 111 -12.13 6.37 6.52
CA TYR A 111 -12.79 5.37 7.34
C TYR A 111 -12.24 5.37 8.76
N GLN A 112 -13.14 5.27 9.72
CA GLN A 112 -12.81 5.15 11.12
C GLN A 112 -13.85 4.28 11.82
N ASN A 113 -13.40 3.30 12.58
CA ASN A 113 -14.22 2.43 13.39
C ASN A 113 -13.65 2.36 14.81
N LYS A 114 -14.51 2.21 15.83
CA LYS A 114 -14.07 2.15 17.24
C LYS A 114 -13.16 0.96 17.54
N LEU A 115 -13.39 -0.18 16.88
CA LEU A 115 -12.65 -1.42 17.11
C LEU A 115 -11.43 -1.53 16.16
N GLY A 116 -11.60 -1.15 14.90
CA GLY A 116 -10.58 -1.32 13.87
C GLY A 116 -9.70 -0.09 13.64
N GLY A 117 -9.95 1.05 14.31
CA GLY A 117 -9.15 2.27 14.12
C GLY A 117 -9.39 2.96 12.79
N ILE A 118 -8.38 3.72 12.33
CA ILE A 118 -8.44 4.59 11.16
C ILE A 118 -7.71 3.94 9.98
N GLY A 119 -8.23 4.15 8.77
CA GLY A 119 -7.55 3.96 7.49
C GLY A 119 -7.69 2.58 6.86
N PRO A 120 -6.98 2.36 5.74
CA PRO A 120 -7.06 1.17 4.92
C PRO A 120 -6.55 -0.10 5.63
N ARG A 121 -7.04 -1.23 5.19
CA ARG A 121 -6.72 -2.56 5.74
C ARG A 121 -6.21 -3.54 4.69
N SER A 122 -6.57 -3.30 3.44
CA SER A 122 -6.14 -4.09 2.30
C SER A 122 -4.66 -3.85 2.01
N THR A 123 -3.96 -4.88 1.60
CA THR A 123 -2.58 -4.78 1.09
C THR A 123 -2.64 -4.68 -0.43
N PRO A 124 -1.94 -3.73 -1.06
CA PRO A 124 -1.85 -3.66 -2.51
C PRO A 124 -1.24 -4.92 -3.12
N THR A 125 -1.57 -5.19 -4.38
CA THR A 125 -0.92 -6.24 -5.17
C THR A 125 -0.16 -5.59 -6.32
N ILE A 126 1.10 -5.98 -6.51
CA ILE A 126 1.94 -5.56 -7.63
C ILE A 126 1.98 -6.70 -8.62
N HIS A 127 1.58 -6.44 -9.87
CA HIS A 127 1.61 -7.45 -10.93
C HIS A 127 1.81 -6.82 -12.31
N ASN A 128 2.78 -7.30 -13.05
CA ASN A 128 3.08 -6.86 -14.43
C ASN A 128 3.14 -5.33 -14.59
N GLY A 129 3.90 -4.65 -13.73
CA GLY A 129 4.08 -3.20 -13.78
C GLY A 129 2.86 -2.39 -13.36
N ARG A 130 1.87 -3.02 -12.75
CA ARG A 130 0.66 -2.38 -12.23
C ARG A 130 0.53 -2.60 -10.73
N VAL A 131 -0.13 -1.66 -10.07
CA VAL A 131 -0.48 -1.75 -8.66
C VAL A 131 -2.00 -1.77 -8.55
N TYR A 132 -2.51 -2.79 -7.88
CA TYR A 132 -3.93 -2.94 -7.57
C TYR A 132 -4.14 -2.66 -6.09
N SER A 133 -4.99 -1.69 -5.77
CA SER A 133 -5.31 -1.33 -4.38
C SER A 133 -6.81 -1.27 -4.17
N LEU A 134 -7.28 -1.86 -3.07
CA LEU A 134 -8.68 -1.80 -2.67
C LEU A 134 -8.82 -0.90 -1.46
N GLY A 135 -9.45 0.25 -1.65
CA GLY A 135 -9.76 1.19 -0.59
C GLY A 135 -10.77 0.64 0.41
N VAL A 136 -10.72 1.16 1.62
CA VAL A 136 -11.58 0.73 2.72
C VAL A 136 -13.09 0.92 2.43
N THR A 137 -13.42 1.87 1.56
CA THR A 137 -14.79 2.13 1.10
C THR A 137 -15.21 1.28 -0.10
N GLY A 138 -14.32 0.43 -0.62
CA GLY A 138 -14.63 -0.47 -1.74
C GLY A 138 -14.26 0.06 -3.12
N LYS A 139 -13.48 1.13 -3.20
CA LYS A 139 -12.91 1.59 -4.46
C LYS A 139 -11.69 0.75 -4.82
N LEU A 140 -11.77 0.05 -5.93
CA LEU A 140 -10.68 -0.73 -6.50
C LEU A 140 -9.98 0.10 -7.58
N HIS A 141 -8.68 0.32 -7.39
CA HIS A 141 -7.85 1.05 -8.33
C HIS A 141 -6.85 0.12 -9.02
N CYS A 142 -6.59 0.41 -10.29
CA CYS A 142 -5.42 -0.07 -11.00
C CYS A 142 -4.55 1.13 -11.36
N LEU A 143 -3.33 1.12 -10.86
CA LEU A 143 -2.38 2.20 -11.04
C LEU A 143 -1.22 1.73 -11.91
N GLU A 144 -0.64 2.64 -12.67
CA GLU A 144 0.63 2.43 -13.35
C GLU A 144 1.76 2.36 -12.31
N GLY A 145 2.50 1.28 -12.29
CA GLY A 145 3.51 1.02 -11.25
C GLY A 145 4.66 2.02 -11.24
N SER A 146 5.02 2.55 -12.41
CA SER A 146 6.11 3.51 -12.58
C SER A 146 5.79 4.92 -12.06
N SER A 147 4.51 5.31 -11.99
CA SER A 147 4.11 6.70 -11.74
C SER A 147 2.97 6.88 -10.73
N GLY A 148 2.28 5.80 -10.35
CA GLY A 148 1.06 5.88 -9.54
C GLY A 148 -0.15 6.48 -10.26
N ARG A 149 -0.04 6.74 -11.59
CA ARG A 149 -1.13 7.28 -12.40
C ARG A 149 -2.29 6.28 -12.45
N LEU A 150 -3.50 6.78 -12.22
CA LEU A 150 -4.72 5.98 -12.32
C LEU A 150 -4.94 5.49 -13.76
N LEU A 151 -5.03 4.18 -13.94
CA LEU A 151 -5.38 3.54 -15.21
C LEU A 151 -6.89 3.31 -15.30
N TRP A 152 -7.48 2.78 -14.23
CA TRP A 152 -8.92 2.65 -14.05
C TRP A 152 -9.29 2.52 -12.56
N GLU A 153 -10.54 2.89 -12.27
CA GLU A 153 -11.19 2.74 -10.96
C GLU A 153 -12.50 1.97 -11.11
N LYS A 154 -12.84 1.18 -10.12
CA LYS A 154 -14.15 0.56 -9.98
C LYS A 154 -14.68 0.69 -8.56
N ASP A 155 -15.83 1.28 -8.41
CA ASP A 155 -16.58 1.33 -7.15
C ASP A 155 -17.34 0.00 -7.00
N LEU A 156 -16.87 -0.88 -6.11
CA LEU A 156 -17.45 -2.21 -5.94
C LEU A 156 -18.87 -2.17 -5.35
N PRO A 157 -19.18 -1.38 -4.30
CA PRO A 157 -20.53 -1.19 -3.84
C PRO A 157 -21.51 -0.85 -4.97
N ILE A 158 -21.21 0.18 -5.74
CA ILE A 158 -22.05 0.59 -6.87
C ILE A 158 -22.16 -0.52 -7.92
N ALA A 159 -21.04 -1.15 -8.25
CA ALA A 159 -21.00 -2.20 -9.28
C ALA A 159 -21.85 -3.43 -8.91
N PHE A 160 -22.03 -3.70 -7.63
CA PHE A 160 -22.82 -4.82 -7.13
C PHE A 160 -24.21 -4.37 -6.61
N GLY A 161 -24.61 -3.13 -6.80
CA GLY A 161 -25.91 -2.62 -6.39
C GLY A 161 -26.10 -2.53 -4.88
N ILE A 162 -25.01 -2.41 -4.12
CA ILE A 162 -25.04 -2.29 -2.66
C ILE A 162 -25.26 -0.81 -2.32
N SER A 163 -26.31 -0.50 -1.57
CA SER A 163 -26.56 0.86 -1.10
C SER A 163 -25.58 1.24 0.02
N SER A 164 -25.33 2.53 0.21
CA SER A 164 -24.47 3.03 1.30
C SER A 164 -24.98 2.65 2.69
N ALA A 165 -26.30 2.48 2.86
CA ALA A 165 -26.90 2.04 4.12
C ALA A 165 -26.58 0.56 4.39
N GLU A 166 -26.79 -0.30 3.40
CA GLU A 166 -26.44 -1.73 3.50
C GLU A 166 -24.94 -1.94 3.72
N ASP A 167 -24.12 -1.12 3.08
CA ASP A 167 -22.67 -1.15 3.25
C ASP A 167 -22.26 -0.79 4.68
N ALA A 168 -22.86 0.26 5.24
CA ALA A 168 -22.59 0.71 6.60
C ALA A 168 -23.02 -0.32 7.66
N GLU A 169 -24.09 -1.07 7.41
CA GLU A 169 -24.60 -2.10 8.33
C GLU A 169 -23.78 -3.40 8.29
N ASN A 170 -23.21 -3.74 7.13
CA ASN A 170 -22.59 -5.04 6.91
C ASN A 170 -21.06 -5.04 6.90
N VAL A 171 -20.42 -3.86 6.92
CA VAL A 171 -18.96 -3.75 6.82
C VAL A 171 -18.39 -2.99 8.02
N ASP A 172 -18.49 -3.60 9.20
CA ASP A 172 -18.05 -3.01 10.47
C ASP A 172 -16.57 -2.59 10.50
N TYR A 173 -15.72 -3.29 9.76
CA TYR A 173 -14.27 -3.05 9.75
C TYR A 173 -13.78 -2.40 8.46
N GLY A 174 -14.70 -2.04 7.54
CA GLY A 174 -14.32 -1.68 6.18
C GLY A 174 -13.81 -2.87 5.37
N ARG A 175 -13.50 -2.65 4.10
CA ARG A 175 -12.99 -3.71 3.23
C ARG A 175 -11.53 -3.99 3.52
N SER A 176 -11.23 -5.26 3.80
CA SER A 176 -9.88 -5.71 4.18
C SER A 176 -9.29 -6.75 3.22
N ASN A 177 -10.04 -7.16 2.22
CA ASN A 177 -9.58 -8.11 1.21
C ASN A 177 -8.48 -7.48 0.37
N SER A 178 -7.35 -8.16 0.25
CA SER A 178 -6.31 -7.75 -0.69
C SER A 178 -6.64 -8.22 -2.09
N PRO A 179 -6.40 -7.42 -3.15
CA PRO A 179 -6.57 -7.85 -4.53
C PRO A 179 -5.73 -9.10 -4.83
N LEU A 180 -6.27 -9.97 -5.69
CA LEU A 180 -5.65 -11.25 -6.07
C LEU A 180 -5.26 -11.25 -7.54
#